data_9f36bcb1768aca3d49d1dec17121a683
#
_entry.id   9f36bcb1768aca3d49d1dec17121a683
#
_cell.length_a   1.000
_cell.length_b   1.000
_cell.length_c   1.000
_cell.angle_alpha   90.00
_cell.angle_beta   90.00
_cell.angle_gamma   90.00
#
_symmetry.space_group_name_H-M   'P 1'
#
loop_
_entity.id
_entity.type
_entity.pdbx_description
1 polymer ?
#
loop_
_entity_poly.entity_id
_entity_poly.type
_entity_poly.pdbx_seq_one_letter_code
_entity_poly.pdbx_strand_id
1 'polypeptide(L)'
;MNIVDSSCWLEYFKGSHVGEKVSSIIEDIEHLLVPSITIYEVFKKLIIELDEDKAIFAIAHMKQGNVVNLDTDLAIYAAKIGKENKLAMADSIIYAINKKYDATLWTQDKHFKDLKSVKYFEKE
;
A
#
# COMPACT_ATOMS: atom_id res chain seq x y z
N MET A 1 -4.47 -10.31 7.96
CA MET A 1 -3.61 -9.82 6.86
C MET A 1 -3.49 -8.31 6.91
N ASN A 2 -2.39 -7.76 6.46
CA ASN A 2 -2.12 -6.34 6.49
C ASN A 2 -1.72 -5.83 5.11
N ILE A 3 -2.11 -4.59 4.80
CA ILE A 3 -1.66 -3.86 3.62
C ILE A 3 -1.04 -2.57 4.11
N VAL A 4 0.12 -2.21 3.58
CA VAL A 4 0.79 -0.96 3.86
C VAL A 4 0.70 -0.09 2.61
N ASP A 5 0.13 1.10 2.73
CA ASP A 5 0.00 2.04 1.62
C ASP A 5 1.38 2.56 1.18
N SER A 6 1.47 3.01 -0.07
CA SER A 6 2.73 3.48 -0.65
C SER A 6 3.40 4.58 0.19
N SER A 7 2.62 5.49 0.76
CA SER A 7 3.17 6.54 1.61
C SER A 7 3.92 5.99 2.82
N CYS A 8 3.37 4.96 3.46
CA CYS A 8 4.01 4.32 4.62
C CYS A 8 5.21 3.46 4.22
N TRP A 9 5.17 2.81 3.05
CA TRP A 9 6.34 2.12 2.50
C TRP A 9 7.50 3.10 2.31
N LEU A 10 7.24 4.27 1.72
CA LEU A 10 8.26 5.28 1.50
C LEU A 10 8.84 5.78 2.83
N GLU A 11 8.00 5.98 3.84
CA GLU A 11 8.47 6.35 5.18
C GLU A 11 9.31 5.25 5.82
N TYR A 12 8.94 3.99 5.59
CA TYR A 12 9.73 2.85 6.05
C TYR A 12 11.14 2.86 5.44
N PHE A 13 11.25 3.07 4.14
CA PHE A 13 12.55 3.14 3.46
C PHE A 13 13.38 4.35 3.88
N LYS A 14 12.75 5.43 4.31
CA LYS A 14 13.44 6.61 4.84
C LYS A 14 13.90 6.44 6.29
N GLY A 15 13.38 5.44 7.00
CA GLY A 15 13.65 5.25 8.42
C GLY A 15 13.03 6.30 9.32
N SER A 16 11.90 6.89 8.90
CA SER A 16 11.18 7.90 9.66
C SER A 16 10.44 7.31 10.86
N HIS A 17 9.86 8.17 11.70
CA HIS A 17 9.06 7.74 12.84
C HIS A 17 7.84 6.92 12.42
N VAL A 18 7.14 7.34 11.35
CA VAL A 18 6.03 6.56 10.78
C VAL A 18 6.53 5.23 10.23
N GLY A 19 7.69 5.24 9.56
CA GLY A 19 8.34 4.02 9.07
C GLY A 19 8.60 3.03 10.18
N GLU A 20 9.04 3.50 11.33
CA GLU A 20 9.24 2.65 12.51
C GLU A 20 7.93 2.03 13.00
N LYS A 21 6.84 2.79 12.97
CA LYS A 21 5.52 2.30 13.41
C LYS A 21 5.01 1.16 12.55
N VAL A 22 5.33 1.15 11.25
CA VAL A 22 4.87 0.12 10.32
C VAL A 22 5.90 -0.99 10.11
N SER A 23 7.09 -0.87 10.68
CA SER A 23 8.18 -1.84 10.43
C SER A 23 7.79 -3.26 10.84
N SER A 24 7.18 -3.45 11.99
CA SER A 24 6.76 -4.79 12.44
C SER A 24 5.69 -5.39 11.54
N ILE A 25 4.84 -4.55 10.93
CA ILE A 25 3.80 -4.98 9.99
C ILE A 25 4.47 -5.44 8.69
N ILE A 26 5.41 -4.66 8.18
CA ILE A 26 6.14 -4.98 6.95
C ILE A 26 7.00 -6.24 7.10
N GLU A 27 7.62 -6.42 8.25
CA GLU A 27 8.51 -7.55 8.51
C GLU A 27 7.76 -8.85 8.75
N ASP A 28 6.47 -8.80 9.04
CA ASP A 28 5.61 -9.98 9.15
C ASP A 28 5.12 -10.38 7.76
N ILE A 29 6.03 -10.91 6.95
CA ILE A 29 5.80 -11.17 5.52
C ILE A 29 4.70 -12.19 5.25
N GLU A 30 4.47 -13.14 6.17
CA GLU A 30 3.40 -14.12 6.01
C GLU A 30 2.01 -13.48 6.00
N HIS A 31 1.85 -12.36 6.70
CA HIS A 31 0.57 -11.67 6.85
C HIS A 31 0.54 -10.35 6.11
N LEU A 32 1.48 -10.13 5.19
CA LEU A 32 1.60 -8.90 4.43
C LEU A 32 1.14 -9.12 2.99
N LEU A 33 0.11 -8.37 2.58
CA LEU A 33 -0.35 -8.29 1.20
C LEU A 33 0.29 -7.07 0.55
N VAL A 34 0.81 -7.23 -0.66
CA VAL A 34 1.46 -6.15 -1.39
C VAL A 34 0.75 -5.99 -2.74
N PRO A 35 -0.18 -5.04 -2.86
CA PRO A 35 -0.83 -4.78 -4.14
C PRO A 35 0.20 -4.35 -5.18
N SER A 36 0.11 -4.87 -6.40
CA SER A 36 1.04 -4.49 -7.47
C SER A 36 0.99 -2.99 -7.78
N ILE A 37 -0.17 -2.35 -7.58
CA ILE A 37 -0.28 -0.88 -7.76
C ILE A 37 0.58 -0.13 -6.73
N THR A 38 0.74 -0.66 -5.53
CA THR A 38 1.61 -0.08 -4.51
C THR A 38 3.07 -0.16 -4.94
N ILE A 39 3.47 -1.28 -5.55
CA ILE A 39 4.82 -1.44 -6.13
C ILE A 39 5.06 -0.37 -7.20
N TYR A 40 4.09 -0.16 -8.09
CA TYR A 40 4.18 0.89 -9.11
C TYR A 40 4.40 2.26 -8.48
N GLU A 41 3.60 2.62 -7.49
CA GLU A 41 3.68 3.94 -6.84
C GLU A 41 5.03 4.16 -6.13
N VAL A 42 5.50 3.15 -5.41
CA VAL A 42 6.79 3.23 -4.70
C VAL A 42 7.94 3.31 -5.69
N PHE A 43 7.94 2.45 -6.72
CA PHE A 43 9.00 2.43 -7.72
C PHE A 43 9.10 3.78 -8.44
N LYS A 44 7.96 4.29 -8.90
CA LYS A 44 7.91 5.57 -9.62
C LYS A 44 8.47 6.71 -8.77
N LYS A 45 8.09 6.77 -7.49
CA LYS A 45 8.56 7.82 -6.58
C LYS A 45 10.07 7.72 -6.38
N LEU A 46 10.58 6.52 -6.19
CA LEU A 46 12.01 6.31 -5.91
C LEU A 46 12.90 6.58 -7.14
N ILE A 47 12.46 6.23 -8.35
CA ILE A 47 13.26 6.55 -9.55
C ILE A 47 13.28 8.05 -9.83
N ILE A 48 12.25 8.78 -9.42
CA ILE A 48 12.21 10.25 -9.55
C ILE A 48 13.11 10.91 -8.50
N GLU A 49 13.02 10.47 -7.24
CA GLU A 49 13.72 11.12 -6.12
C GLU A 49 15.15 10.63 -5.90
N LEU A 50 15.44 9.39 -6.25
CA LEU A 50 16.74 8.76 -6.03
C LEU A 50 17.30 8.25 -7.35
N ASP A 51 17.44 6.92 -7.47
CA ASP A 51 17.95 6.26 -8.68
C ASP A 51 17.29 4.90 -8.86
N GLU A 52 17.49 4.30 -10.04
CA GLU A 52 16.88 3.02 -10.36
C GLU A 52 17.40 1.87 -9.50
N ASP A 53 18.68 1.88 -9.17
CA ASP A 53 19.27 0.80 -8.35
C ASP A 53 18.63 0.73 -6.97
N LYS A 54 18.45 1.87 -6.32
CA LYS A 54 17.79 1.95 -5.02
C LYS A 54 16.32 1.58 -5.10
N ALA A 55 15.65 1.98 -6.19
CA ALA A 55 14.27 1.63 -6.43
C ALA A 55 14.10 0.11 -6.61
N ILE A 56 14.97 -0.53 -7.37
CA ILE A 56 14.96 -1.99 -7.58
C ILE A 56 15.18 -2.71 -6.24
N PHE A 57 16.09 -2.24 -5.42
CA PHE A 57 16.33 -2.81 -4.09
C PHE A 57 15.07 -2.75 -3.23
N ALA A 58 14.37 -1.61 -3.23
CA ALA A 58 13.13 -1.44 -2.49
C ALA A 58 12.04 -2.41 -2.98
N ILE A 59 11.91 -2.60 -4.29
CA ILE A 59 10.93 -3.53 -4.87
C ILE A 59 11.25 -4.97 -4.48
N ALA A 60 12.52 -5.35 -4.48
CA ALA A 60 12.93 -6.68 -4.02
C ALA A 60 12.46 -6.93 -2.57
N HIS A 61 12.57 -5.92 -1.72
CA HIS A 61 12.10 -5.99 -0.35
C HIS A 61 10.57 -6.17 -0.29
N MET A 62 9.83 -5.37 -1.05
CA MET A 62 8.36 -5.44 -1.09
C MET A 62 7.87 -6.81 -1.59
N LYS A 63 8.58 -7.42 -2.53
CA LYS A 63 8.22 -8.71 -3.11
C LYS A 63 8.37 -9.89 -2.15
N GLN A 64 8.95 -9.69 -0.99
CA GLN A 64 9.00 -10.72 0.04
C GLN A 64 7.62 -11.02 0.63
N GLY A 65 6.70 -10.06 0.59
CA GLY A 65 5.31 -10.27 0.99
C GLY A 65 4.51 -11.00 -0.09
N ASN A 66 3.21 -11.03 0.09
CA ASN A 66 2.28 -11.70 -0.84
C ASN A 66 1.78 -10.69 -1.86
N VAL A 67 2.35 -10.71 -3.07
CA VAL A 67 1.98 -9.76 -4.12
C VAL A 67 0.59 -10.11 -4.67
N VAL A 68 -0.28 -9.11 -4.74
CA VAL A 68 -1.63 -9.24 -5.29
C VAL A 68 -1.69 -8.43 -6.58
N ASN A 69 -1.84 -9.13 -7.70
CA ASN A 69 -1.92 -8.51 -9.02
C ASN A 69 -3.33 -8.03 -9.34
N LEU A 70 -3.43 -6.96 -10.11
CA LEU A 70 -4.69 -6.45 -10.60
C LEU A 70 -5.14 -7.32 -11.79
N ASP A 71 -6.16 -8.15 -11.57
CA ASP A 71 -6.80 -8.92 -12.63
C ASP A 71 -8.15 -8.31 -13.01
N THR A 72 -8.85 -8.92 -13.95
CA THR A 72 -10.12 -8.40 -14.45
C THR A 72 -11.18 -8.31 -13.36
N ASP A 73 -11.33 -9.37 -12.57
CA ASP A 73 -12.34 -9.39 -11.50
C ASP A 73 -12.05 -8.33 -10.44
N LEU A 74 -10.81 -8.20 -10.06
CA LEU A 74 -10.40 -7.18 -9.08
C LEU A 74 -10.60 -5.77 -9.64
N ALA A 75 -10.32 -5.55 -10.92
CA ALA A 75 -10.55 -4.25 -11.56
C ALA A 75 -12.02 -3.83 -11.50
N ILE A 76 -12.91 -4.76 -11.78
CA ILE A 76 -14.37 -4.51 -11.73
C ILE A 76 -14.80 -4.22 -10.29
N TYR A 77 -14.35 -5.03 -9.33
CA TYR A 77 -14.67 -4.84 -7.93
C TYR A 77 -14.14 -3.49 -7.42
N ALA A 78 -12.90 -3.15 -7.79
CA ALA A 78 -12.29 -1.87 -7.40
C ALA A 78 -13.07 -0.67 -7.95
N ALA A 79 -13.59 -0.76 -9.18
CA ALA A 79 -14.42 0.31 -9.75
C ALA A 79 -15.68 0.54 -8.92
N LYS A 80 -16.33 -0.53 -8.45
CA LYS A 80 -17.51 -0.42 -7.59
C LYS A 80 -17.16 0.20 -6.23
N ILE A 81 -16.07 -0.27 -5.63
CA ILE A 81 -15.57 0.25 -4.33
C ILE A 81 -15.22 1.73 -4.45
N GLY A 82 -14.55 2.11 -5.53
CA GLY A 82 -14.17 3.50 -5.78
C GLY A 82 -15.38 4.41 -5.94
N LYS A 83 -16.40 3.96 -6.64
CA LYS A 83 -17.66 4.72 -6.78
C LYS A 83 -18.35 4.90 -5.43
N GLU A 84 -18.48 3.84 -4.65
CA GLU A 84 -19.15 3.88 -3.34
C GLU A 84 -18.43 4.77 -2.33
N ASN A 85 -17.10 4.77 -2.34
CA ASN A 85 -16.30 5.48 -1.35
C ASN A 85 -15.65 6.75 -1.90
N LYS A 86 -15.93 7.12 -3.13
CA LYS A 86 -15.39 8.32 -3.80
C LYS A 86 -13.87 8.34 -3.81
N LEU A 87 -13.28 7.21 -4.17
CA LEU A 87 -11.82 7.04 -4.21
C LEU A 87 -11.30 7.16 -5.65
N ALA A 88 -10.09 7.70 -5.79
CA ALA A 88 -9.34 7.68 -7.05
C ALA A 88 -8.95 6.24 -7.40
N MET A 89 -8.48 6.03 -8.63
CA MET A 89 -8.21 4.69 -9.17
C MET A 89 -7.26 3.85 -8.29
N ALA A 90 -6.09 4.37 -7.97
CA ALA A 90 -5.11 3.61 -7.18
C ALA A 90 -5.65 3.28 -5.80
N ASP A 91 -6.27 4.24 -5.13
CA ASP A 91 -6.86 4.05 -3.80
C ASP A 91 -7.99 3.03 -3.84
N SER A 92 -8.80 3.04 -4.91
CA SER A 92 -9.88 2.06 -5.11
C SER A 92 -9.35 0.64 -5.19
N ILE A 93 -8.27 0.44 -5.91
CA ILE A 93 -7.63 -0.87 -6.08
C ILE A 93 -7.10 -1.37 -4.73
N ILE A 94 -6.41 -0.52 -4.00
CA ILE A 94 -5.85 -0.87 -2.69
C ILE A 94 -6.95 -1.22 -1.71
N TYR A 95 -8.00 -0.40 -1.64
CA TYR A 95 -9.11 -0.63 -0.72
C TYR A 95 -9.94 -1.85 -1.09
N ALA A 96 -10.08 -2.14 -2.39
CA ALA A 96 -10.77 -3.34 -2.86
C ALA A 96 -10.03 -4.62 -2.40
N ILE A 97 -8.69 -4.61 -2.47
CA ILE A 97 -7.88 -5.72 -1.96
C ILE A 97 -8.06 -5.84 -0.45
N ASN A 98 -8.05 -4.70 0.24
CA ASN A 98 -8.25 -4.66 1.69
C ASN A 98 -9.56 -5.35 2.10
N LYS A 99 -10.65 -5.04 1.41
CA LYS A 99 -11.96 -5.63 1.68
C LYS A 99 -12.02 -7.10 1.28
N LYS A 100 -11.48 -7.43 0.12
CA LYS A 100 -11.51 -8.81 -0.40
C LYS A 100 -10.85 -9.80 0.55
N TYR A 101 -9.75 -9.41 1.16
CA TYR A 101 -8.95 -10.26 2.04
C TYR A 101 -9.22 -10.02 3.52
N ASP A 102 -10.20 -9.18 3.84
CA ASP A 102 -10.51 -8.78 5.23
C ASP A 102 -9.25 -8.33 5.97
N ALA A 103 -8.46 -7.49 5.31
CA ALA A 103 -7.19 -7.01 5.82
C ALA A 103 -7.32 -5.68 6.57
N THR A 104 -6.24 -5.26 7.20
CA THR A 104 -6.10 -3.93 7.79
C THR A 104 -5.17 -3.09 6.90
N LEU A 105 -5.61 -1.91 6.52
CA LEU A 105 -4.83 -0.97 5.71
C LEU A 105 -4.15 0.07 6.62
N TRP A 106 -2.85 0.19 6.48
CA TRP A 106 -2.02 1.14 7.24
C TRP A 106 -1.61 2.27 6.30
N THR A 107 -2.02 3.51 6.61
CA THR A 107 -1.88 4.63 5.66
C THR A 107 -1.76 5.99 6.35
N GLN A 108 -1.15 6.94 5.64
CA GLN A 108 -1.15 8.37 5.98
C GLN A 108 -2.08 9.17 5.05
N ASP A 109 -2.76 8.51 4.12
CA ASP A 109 -3.61 9.16 3.15
C ASP A 109 -4.98 9.46 3.75
N LYS A 110 -5.34 10.74 3.80
CA LYS A 110 -6.60 11.21 4.36
C LYS A 110 -7.82 10.64 3.64
N HIS A 111 -7.69 10.25 2.38
CA HIS A 111 -8.79 9.67 1.62
C HIS A 111 -9.33 8.39 2.25
N PHE A 112 -8.49 7.67 3.01
CA PHE A 112 -8.87 6.44 3.68
C PHE A 112 -9.29 6.64 5.14
N LYS A 113 -9.13 7.82 5.69
CA LYS A 113 -9.15 8.08 7.15
C LYS A 113 -10.36 7.50 7.87
N ASP A 114 -11.55 7.65 7.32
CA ASP A 114 -12.79 7.25 7.98
C ASP A 114 -13.36 5.94 7.44
N LEU A 115 -12.60 5.21 6.63
CA LEU A 115 -13.05 3.95 6.08
C LEU A 115 -12.80 2.79 7.05
N LYS A 116 -13.60 1.73 6.92
CA LYS A 116 -13.48 0.55 7.77
C LYS A 116 -12.17 -0.18 7.55
N SER A 117 -11.63 -0.75 8.61
CA SER A 117 -10.41 -1.56 8.58
C SER A 117 -9.18 -0.77 8.15
N VAL A 118 -9.13 0.51 8.51
CA VAL A 118 -8.01 1.41 8.22
C VAL A 118 -7.37 1.89 9.51
N LYS A 119 -6.04 1.82 9.56
CA LYS A 119 -5.21 2.43 10.60
C LYS A 119 -4.53 3.65 10.00
N TYR A 120 -5.02 4.81 10.34
CA TYR A 120 -4.55 6.08 9.79
C TYR A 120 -3.50 6.71 10.70
N PHE A 121 -2.42 7.19 10.09
CA PHE A 121 -1.38 7.97 10.78
C PHE A 121 -1.37 9.40 10.24
N GLU A 122 -1.35 10.38 11.14
CA GLU A 122 -1.14 11.77 10.74
C GLU A 122 0.26 11.93 10.14
N LYS A 123 0.38 12.77 9.11
CA LYS A 123 1.69 13.15 8.57
C LYS A 123 2.42 14.02 9.57
N GLU A 124 3.68 13.73 9.76
CA GLU A 124 4.55 14.50 10.65
C GLU A 124 5.36 15.53 9.90
#